data_d84b1f9f98357b5b9637202b47bdd496
#
_entry.id   d84b1f9f98357b5b9637202b47bdd496
#
_cell.length_a   1.000
_cell.length_b   1.000
_cell.length_c   1.000
_cell.angle_alpha   90.00
_cell.angle_beta   90.00
_cell.angle_gamma   90.00
#
_symmetry.space_group_name_H-M   'P 1'
#
loop_
_entity.id
_entity.type
_entity.pdbx_description
1 polymer ?
#
loop_
_entity_poly.entity_id
_entity_poly.type
_entity_poly.pdbx_seq_one_letter_code
_entity_poly.pdbx_strand_id
1 'polypeptide(L)'
;AYPCVRYTPFDYTTFNNRVIPGTPLMLNRIISFAFFVIFSGPVVAQTVPQAVLDKAATLIPDVLPDSVTKTPVMGLYEVVFGNQVVYLFSDGKYLLSGDLIDLDAGENLSENARKTGRKAAIDALDESGMVVFSPEETKSMITVFTDTECGYCVRLHNEISQVLAGGVKVRYLGYPRAGIGSSSHATLVSVWCADDPQQAM
;
A
#
# COMPACT_ATOMS: atom_id res chain seq x y z
N ALA A 1 21.59 -23.53 -14.30
CA ALA A 1 20.28 -22.99 -13.93
C ALA A 1 20.40 -21.46 -13.97
N TYR A 2 19.74 -20.85 -14.95
CA TYR A 2 19.67 -19.40 -15.04
C TYR A 2 18.77 -18.89 -13.89
N PRO A 3 19.14 -17.82 -13.17
CA PRO A 3 18.25 -17.25 -12.18
C PRO A 3 17.00 -16.74 -12.88
N CYS A 4 15.84 -17.24 -12.48
CA CYS A 4 14.56 -16.77 -12.97
C CYS A 4 14.34 -15.33 -12.49
N VAL A 5 14.43 -14.38 -13.40
CA VAL A 5 14.26 -12.95 -13.13
C VAL A 5 12.80 -12.59 -12.78
N ARG A 6 11.84 -13.49 -13.10
CA ARG A 6 10.41 -13.24 -12.87
C ARG A 6 9.94 -13.53 -11.45
N TYR A 7 10.63 -14.43 -10.72
CA TYR A 7 10.28 -14.73 -9.34
C TYR A 7 11.11 -13.87 -8.40
N THR A 8 10.58 -12.74 -7.96
CA THR A 8 11.05 -12.05 -6.77
C THR A 8 10.09 -12.42 -5.64
N PRO A 9 10.55 -13.19 -4.63
CA PRO A 9 9.71 -13.39 -3.44
C PRO A 9 9.35 -12.01 -2.90
N PHE A 10 8.09 -11.84 -2.54
CA PHE A 10 7.61 -10.58 -1.97
C PHE A 10 8.40 -10.30 -0.70
N ASP A 11 9.37 -9.38 -0.78
CA ASP A 11 10.21 -8.97 0.32
C ASP A 11 9.60 -7.73 0.99
N TYR A 12 9.09 -7.91 2.19
CA TYR A 12 8.55 -6.83 3.01
C TYR A 12 9.56 -5.71 3.28
N THR A 13 10.87 -5.99 3.19
CA THR A 13 11.92 -5.00 3.47
C THR A 13 12.11 -4.02 2.32
N THR A 14 11.89 -4.43 1.08
CA THR A 14 11.99 -3.57 -0.12
C THR A 14 10.77 -2.71 -0.34
N PHE A 15 9.64 -3.05 0.29
CA PHE A 15 8.39 -2.34 0.12
C PHE A 15 8.38 -0.95 0.81
N ASN A 16 9.16 -0.80 1.88
CA ASN A 16 9.24 0.45 2.64
C ASN A 16 10.16 1.52 2.02
N ASN A 17 10.91 1.24 0.95
CA ASN A 17 11.97 2.13 0.45
C ASN A 17 11.69 2.77 -0.93
N ARG A 18 10.49 2.71 -1.48
CA ARG A 18 10.20 3.44 -2.73
C ARG A 18 9.80 4.88 -2.46
N VAL A 19 10.79 5.77 -2.58
CA VAL A 19 10.59 7.21 -2.74
C VAL A 19 9.89 7.44 -4.10
N ILE A 20 8.68 7.97 -4.10
CA ILE A 20 7.99 8.42 -5.31
C ILE A 20 8.64 9.74 -5.73
N PRO A 21 9.27 9.83 -6.92
CA PRO A 21 9.84 11.10 -7.39
C PRO A 21 8.70 12.08 -7.67
N GLY A 22 8.77 13.24 -7.00
CA GLY A 22 7.84 14.34 -7.20
C GLY A 22 7.92 14.87 -8.63
N THR A 23 6.76 15.02 -9.27
CA THR A 23 6.62 15.66 -10.58
C THR A 23 7.01 17.14 -10.51
N PRO A 24 7.83 17.65 -11.45
CA PRO A 24 8.16 19.08 -11.47
C PRO A 24 6.97 19.91 -11.95
N LEU A 25 6.62 20.93 -11.17
CA LEU A 25 5.67 21.96 -11.52
C LEU A 25 6.16 22.76 -12.75
N MET A 26 5.46 22.64 -13.86
CA MET A 26 5.64 23.55 -15.01
C MET A 26 4.99 24.90 -14.71
N LEU A 27 5.84 25.91 -14.59
CA LEU A 27 5.52 27.32 -14.54
C LEU A 27 5.24 27.84 -15.97
N ASN A 28 4.07 28.30 -16.31
CA ASN A 28 3.88 29.48 -17.16
C ASN A 28 2.42 29.88 -17.42
N ARG A 29 1.99 31.03 -17.12
CA ARG A 29 1.60 32.20 -17.91
C ARG A 29 0.64 33.12 -17.17
N ILE A 30 1.11 34.33 -17.10
CA ILE A 30 0.45 35.59 -16.70
C ILE A 30 -0.74 35.88 -17.63
N ILE A 31 -1.93 36.12 -17.07
CA ILE A 31 -2.93 37.03 -17.67
C ILE A 31 -3.60 37.83 -16.56
N SER A 32 -3.56 39.11 -16.75
CA SER A 32 -4.01 40.24 -15.93
C SER A 32 -5.53 40.41 -15.91
N PHE A 33 -6.02 41.13 -14.89
CA PHE A 33 -7.30 41.82 -14.73
C PHE A 33 -8.46 41.07 -14.05
N ALA A 34 -8.74 41.41 -12.82
CA ALA A 34 -9.89 42.22 -12.40
C ALA A 34 -9.94 42.28 -10.87
N PHE A 35 -10.04 43.48 -10.37
CA PHE A 35 -10.15 43.87 -8.97
C PHE A 35 -11.48 43.38 -8.40
N PHE A 36 -11.47 42.27 -7.66
CA PHE A 36 -12.61 41.86 -6.84
C PHE A 36 -12.06 41.74 -5.39
N VAL A 37 -12.32 42.77 -4.60
CA VAL A 37 -11.97 42.74 -3.16
C VAL A 37 -12.96 41.81 -2.49
N ILE A 38 -12.62 40.52 -2.46
CA ILE A 38 -13.26 39.55 -1.58
C ILE A 38 -12.53 39.64 -0.23
N PHE A 39 -13.26 40.03 0.78
CA PHE A 39 -12.85 40.01 2.18
C PHE A 39 -12.67 38.54 2.61
N SER A 40 -11.56 37.94 2.20
CA SER A 40 -11.14 36.62 2.64
C SER A 40 -10.53 36.79 4.01
N GLY A 41 -11.32 36.54 5.06
CA GLY A 41 -10.76 36.31 6.37
C GLY A 41 -9.71 35.22 6.29
N PRO A 42 -8.61 35.26 7.08
CA PRO A 42 -7.60 34.22 7.05
C PRO A 42 -8.25 32.90 7.46
N VAL A 43 -8.45 32.00 6.51
CA VAL A 43 -8.63 30.58 6.81
C VAL A 43 -7.30 30.13 7.38
N VAL A 44 -7.18 30.13 8.72
CA VAL A 44 -6.05 29.53 9.40
C VAL A 44 -6.17 28.02 9.13
N ALA A 45 -5.59 27.59 8.05
CA ALA A 45 -5.29 26.17 7.85
C ALA A 45 -4.41 25.79 9.04
N GLN A 46 -4.97 25.06 9.99
CA GLN A 46 -4.23 24.60 11.17
C GLN A 46 -3.20 23.59 10.67
N THR A 47 -1.99 24.06 10.41
CA THR A 47 -0.86 23.26 9.95
C THR A 47 -0.41 22.30 11.06
N VAL A 48 0.15 21.15 10.67
CA VAL A 48 0.81 20.25 11.62
C VAL A 48 1.98 21.00 12.26
N PRO A 49 2.14 20.96 13.60
CA PRO A 49 3.25 21.65 14.28
C PRO A 49 4.61 21.16 13.76
N GLN A 50 5.56 22.09 13.60
CA GLN A 50 6.90 21.77 13.13
C GLN A 50 7.59 20.73 14.02
N ALA A 51 7.40 20.80 15.33
CA ALA A 51 7.94 19.82 16.29
C ALA A 51 7.49 18.38 16.01
N VAL A 52 6.26 18.20 15.51
CA VAL A 52 5.73 16.89 15.11
C VAL A 52 6.39 16.41 13.82
N LEU A 53 6.52 17.31 12.83
CA LEU A 53 7.18 16.99 11.53
C LEU A 53 8.65 16.60 11.73
N ASP A 54 9.39 17.40 12.51
CA ASP A 54 10.81 17.16 12.81
C ASP A 54 10.99 15.83 13.54
N LYS A 55 10.12 15.55 14.51
CA LYS A 55 10.17 14.29 15.25
C LYS A 55 9.79 13.11 14.36
N ALA A 56 8.73 13.20 13.56
CA ALA A 56 8.30 12.15 12.63
C ALA A 56 9.41 11.77 11.65
N ALA A 57 10.12 12.76 11.10
CA ALA A 57 11.23 12.52 10.18
C ALA A 57 12.44 11.78 10.80
N THR A 58 12.51 11.69 12.13
CA THR A 58 13.61 11.03 12.86
C THR A 58 13.21 9.75 13.58
N LEU A 59 11.94 9.32 13.49
CA LEU A 59 11.46 8.12 14.18
C LEU A 59 12.08 6.84 13.67
N ILE A 60 12.24 6.74 12.36
CA ILE A 60 12.85 5.59 11.70
C ILE A 60 14.06 6.10 10.92
N PRO A 61 15.28 5.57 11.17
CA PRO A 61 16.47 5.97 10.42
C PRO A 61 16.25 5.76 8.92
N ASP A 62 16.60 6.77 8.12
CA ASP A 62 16.54 6.76 6.65
C ASP A 62 15.16 6.52 6.01
N VAL A 63 14.07 6.57 6.81
CA VAL A 63 12.69 6.43 6.32
C VAL A 63 11.88 7.65 6.70
N LEU A 64 11.35 8.35 5.69
CA LEU A 64 10.41 9.44 5.90
C LEU A 64 8.98 8.90 6.07
N PRO A 65 8.14 9.58 6.86
CA PRO A 65 6.73 9.21 6.97
C PRO A 65 5.99 9.45 5.63
N ASP A 66 5.10 8.54 5.28
CA ASP A 66 4.22 8.69 4.11
C ASP A 66 3.21 9.83 4.33
N SER A 67 2.75 9.98 5.56
CA SER A 67 1.87 11.08 5.93
C SER A 67 1.98 11.42 7.42
N VAL A 68 1.72 12.71 7.71
CA VAL A 68 1.55 13.22 9.07
C VAL A 68 0.27 14.04 9.08
N THR A 69 -0.75 13.56 9.79
CA THR A 69 -2.10 14.16 9.77
C THR A 69 -2.64 14.38 11.18
N LYS A 70 -3.62 15.29 11.30
CA LYS A 70 -4.35 15.49 12.54
C LYS A 70 -5.30 14.33 12.78
N THR A 71 -5.45 13.98 14.05
CA THR A 71 -6.53 13.10 14.50
C THR A 71 -7.70 13.93 15.04
N PRO A 72 -8.87 13.35 15.25
CA PRO A 72 -9.97 13.98 15.97
C PRO A 72 -9.62 14.34 17.43
N VAL A 73 -8.60 13.70 18.00
CA VAL A 73 -8.12 13.98 19.36
C VAL A 73 -7.21 15.19 19.34
N MET A 74 -7.60 16.21 20.11
CA MET A 74 -6.85 17.46 20.18
C MET A 74 -5.40 17.22 20.62
N GLY A 75 -4.44 17.76 19.86
CA GLY A 75 -3.01 17.67 20.16
C GLY A 75 -2.38 16.33 19.82
N LEU A 76 -3.11 15.39 19.18
CA LEU A 76 -2.61 14.09 18.72
C LEU A 76 -2.54 14.07 17.20
N TYR A 77 -1.41 13.64 16.66
CA TYR A 77 -1.12 13.56 15.22
C TYR A 77 -0.80 12.14 14.83
N GLU A 78 -1.42 11.67 13.77
CA GLU A 78 -1.16 10.37 13.15
C GLU A 78 0.06 10.47 12.25
N VAL A 79 0.97 9.52 12.38
CA VAL A 79 2.17 9.37 11.53
C VAL A 79 2.15 7.99 10.92
N VAL A 80 2.18 7.92 9.60
CA VAL A 80 2.08 6.67 8.84
C VAL A 80 3.42 6.38 8.16
N PHE A 81 3.89 5.15 8.30
CA PHE A 81 5.05 4.58 7.61
C PHE A 81 4.61 3.24 6.98
N GLY A 82 4.25 3.22 5.71
CA GLY A 82 3.71 2.04 5.04
C GLY A 82 2.42 1.54 5.71
N ASN A 83 2.52 0.40 6.39
CA ASN A 83 1.42 -0.18 7.16
C ASN A 83 1.54 0.05 8.67
N GLN A 84 2.55 0.79 9.11
CA GLN A 84 2.73 1.16 10.52
C GLN A 84 2.11 2.52 10.79
N VAL A 85 1.32 2.61 11.85
CA VAL A 85 0.70 3.84 12.32
C VAL A 85 1.12 4.06 13.75
N VAL A 86 1.65 5.25 14.01
CA VAL A 86 1.98 5.71 15.35
C VAL A 86 1.43 7.12 15.53
N TYR A 87 1.37 7.57 16.76
CA TYR A 87 0.83 8.88 17.10
C TYR A 87 1.85 9.71 17.85
N LEU A 88 1.95 11.00 17.50
CA LEU A 88 2.78 11.97 18.21
C LEU A 88 1.89 13.03 18.85
N PHE A 89 2.24 13.43 20.06
CA PHE A 89 1.66 14.62 20.66
C PHE A 89 2.25 15.90 20.06
N SER A 90 1.49 16.99 20.11
CA SER A 90 1.81 18.27 19.47
C SER A 90 3.18 18.86 19.85
N ASP A 91 3.71 18.50 21.02
CA ASP A 91 5.04 18.92 21.49
C ASP A 91 6.19 18.05 20.95
N GLY A 92 5.88 16.96 20.23
CA GLY A 92 6.85 16.00 19.68
C GLY A 92 7.60 15.18 20.73
N LYS A 93 7.21 15.22 22.01
CA LYS A 93 7.94 14.53 23.08
C LYS A 93 7.45 13.12 23.34
N TYR A 94 6.17 12.88 23.12
CA TYR A 94 5.55 11.60 23.46
C TYR A 94 5.05 10.92 22.19
N LEU A 95 5.28 9.61 22.12
CA LEU A 95 4.79 8.72 21.09
C LEU A 95 3.81 7.74 21.71
N LEU A 96 2.66 7.55 21.05
CA LEU A 96 1.70 6.51 21.35
C LEU A 96 1.70 5.48 20.21
N SER A 97 1.84 4.21 20.57
CA SER A 97 1.70 3.08 19.62
C SER A 97 0.50 2.25 20.04
N GLY A 98 -0.41 2.02 19.11
CA GLY A 98 -1.64 1.29 19.35
C GLY A 98 -2.73 1.71 18.38
N ASP A 99 -3.97 1.29 18.67
CA ASP A 99 -5.13 1.65 17.85
C ASP A 99 -5.91 2.82 18.47
N LEU A 100 -6.22 3.79 17.61
CA LEU A 100 -7.16 4.87 17.91
C LEU A 100 -8.53 4.45 17.36
N ILE A 101 -9.48 4.26 18.28
CA ILE A 101 -10.83 3.81 17.97
C ILE A 101 -11.80 4.93 18.34
N ASP A 102 -12.62 5.34 17.39
CA ASP A 102 -13.77 6.19 17.61
C ASP A 102 -14.90 5.33 18.13
N LEU A 103 -15.23 5.48 19.41
CA LEU A 103 -16.25 4.67 20.08
C LEU A 103 -17.67 5.05 19.68
N ASP A 104 -17.87 6.30 19.28
CA ASP A 104 -19.20 6.79 18.86
C ASP A 104 -19.51 6.33 17.43
N ALA A 105 -18.52 6.40 16.55
CA ALA A 105 -18.64 5.88 15.18
C ALA A 105 -18.44 4.36 15.08
N GLY A 106 -17.82 3.72 16.08
CA GLY A 106 -17.42 2.32 16.04
C GLY A 106 -16.30 2.03 15.02
N GLU A 107 -15.48 3.03 14.72
CA GLU A 107 -14.42 2.94 13.70
C GLU A 107 -13.02 2.86 14.29
N ASN A 108 -12.20 1.96 13.77
CA ASN A 108 -10.77 1.94 14.06
C ASN A 108 -10.04 2.82 13.04
N LEU A 109 -9.69 4.04 13.45
CA LEU A 109 -9.03 5.05 12.61
C LEU A 109 -7.64 4.58 12.18
N SER A 110 -6.89 3.94 13.08
CA SER A 110 -5.58 3.38 12.76
C SER A 110 -5.65 2.30 11.69
N GLU A 111 -6.67 1.44 11.76
CA GLU A 111 -6.85 0.40 10.74
C GLU A 111 -7.27 0.98 9.38
N ASN A 112 -8.04 2.06 9.38
CA ASN A 112 -8.39 2.78 8.16
C ASN A 112 -7.13 3.37 7.48
N ALA A 113 -6.22 3.96 8.27
CA ALA A 113 -4.93 4.45 7.76
C ALA A 113 -4.07 3.29 7.21
N ARG A 114 -3.95 2.17 7.95
CA ARG A 114 -3.22 0.98 7.48
C ARG A 114 -3.82 0.39 6.19
N LYS A 115 -5.14 0.33 6.06
CA LYS A 115 -5.82 -0.14 4.84
C LYS A 115 -5.46 0.74 3.64
N THR A 116 -5.43 2.06 3.83
CA THR A 116 -5.05 3.01 2.79
C THR A 116 -3.62 2.77 2.33
N GLY A 117 -2.67 2.63 3.25
CA GLY A 117 -1.28 2.31 2.95
C GLY A 117 -1.14 0.97 2.22
N ARG A 118 -1.77 -0.11 2.73
CA ARG A 118 -1.75 -1.43 2.06
C ARG A 118 -2.35 -1.38 0.67
N LYS A 119 -3.47 -0.66 0.50
CA LYS A 119 -4.09 -0.52 -0.82
C LYS A 119 -3.16 0.18 -1.80
N ALA A 120 -2.60 1.33 -1.41
CA ALA A 120 -1.66 2.08 -2.25
C ALA A 120 -0.45 1.22 -2.64
N ALA A 121 0.05 0.44 -1.69
CA ALA A 121 1.16 -0.46 -1.90
C ALA A 121 0.84 -1.56 -2.93
N ILE A 122 -0.34 -2.20 -2.83
CA ILE A 122 -0.77 -3.24 -3.78
C ILE A 122 -1.08 -2.63 -5.17
N ASP A 123 -1.65 -1.43 -5.21
CA ASP A 123 -1.95 -0.74 -6.47
C ASP A 123 -0.68 -0.32 -7.22
N ALA A 124 0.41 -0.05 -6.50
CA ALA A 124 1.71 0.30 -7.08
C ALA A 124 2.52 -0.90 -7.62
N LEU A 125 2.06 -2.14 -7.38
CA LEU A 125 2.74 -3.33 -7.87
C LEU A 125 2.58 -3.49 -9.38
N ASP A 126 3.70 -3.74 -10.06
CA ASP A 126 3.71 -4.07 -11.49
C ASP A 126 3.24 -5.52 -11.72
N GLU A 127 2.37 -5.71 -12.70
CA GLU A 127 1.86 -7.03 -13.08
C GLU A 127 2.92 -7.92 -13.74
N SER A 128 4.06 -7.39 -14.19
CA SER A 128 5.12 -8.16 -14.82
C SER A 128 5.69 -9.29 -13.96
N GLY A 129 5.61 -9.13 -12.63
CA GLY A 129 6.01 -10.13 -11.64
C GLY A 129 4.88 -11.04 -11.15
N MET A 130 3.70 -10.99 -11.79
CA MET A 130 2.50 -11.72 -11.35
C MET A 130 2.06 -12.75 -12.35
N VAL A 131 1.34 -13.78 -11.90
CA VAL A 131 0.54 -14.64 -12.79
C VAL A 131 -0.86 -14.07 -12.80
N VAL A 132 -1.31 -13.61 -13.99
CA VAL A 132 -2.53 -12.83 -14.14
C VAL A 132 -3.55 -13.59 -14.99
N PHE A 133 -4.76 -13.76 -14.46
CA PHE A 133 -5.91 -14.29 -15.18
C PHE A 133 -6.93 -13.19 -15.38
N SER A 134 -7.27 -12.89 -16.64
CA SER A 134 -8.19 -11.81 -17.00
C SER A 134 -9.45 -12.35 -17.65
N PRO A 135 -10.64 -11.87 -17.27
CA PRO A 135 -11.88 -12.13 -18.00
C PRO A 135 -11.91 -11.32 -19.31
N GLU A 136 -12.87 -11.60 -20.19
CA GLU A 136 -13.10 -10.80 -21.40
C GLU A 136 -13.45 -9.34 -21.05
N GLU A 137 -14.29 -9.16 -20.01
CA GLU A 137 -14.65 -7.84 -19.47
C GLU A 137 -14.34 -7.80 -17.97
N THR A 138 -13.40 -6.95 -17.57
CA THR A 138 -13.01 -6.76 -16.18
C THR A 138 -13.95 -5.79 -15.46
N LYS A 139 -14.73 -6.28 -14.50
CA LYS A 139 -15.60 -5.50 -13.62
C LYS A 139 -14.92 -5.16 -12.29
N SER A 140 -14.07 -6.07 -11.82
CA SER A 140 -13.31 -5.91 -10.57
C SER A 140 -12.00 -6.69 -10.63
N MET A 141 -11.13 -6.46 -9.65
CA MET A 141 -9.82 -7.09 -9.59
C MET A 141 -9.50 -7.49 -8.15
N ILE A 142 -8.89 -8.68 -8.01
CA ILE A 142 -8.33 -9.14 -6.74
C ILE A 142 -6.86 -9.48 -6.91
N THR A 143 -6.07 -9.24 -5.86
CA THR A 143 -4.68 -9.68 -5.75
C THR A 143 -4.60 -10.74 -4.68
N VAL A 144 -4.09 -11.90 -5.03
CA VAL A 144 -4.04 -13.09 -4.19
C VAL A 144 -2.60 -13.45 -3.89
N PHE A 145 -2.23 -13.41 -2.62
CA PHE A 145 -0.97 -13.97 -2.15
C PHE A 145 -1.16 -15.49 -2.01
N THR A 146 -0.61 -16.25 -2.96
CA THR A 146 -0.91 -17.67 -3.09
C THR A 146 0.22 -18.57 -2.61
N ASP A 147 -0.18 -19.74 -2.10
CA ASP A 147 0.71 -20.81 -1.67
C ASP A 147 0.17 -22.14 -2.20
N THR A 148 1.02 -22.94 -2.86
CA THR A 148 0.62 -24.22 -3.46
C THR A 148 0.24 -25.28 -2.43
N GLU A 149 0.64 -25.12 -1.16
CA GLU A 149 0.26 -26.02 -0.05
C GLU A 149 -0.93 -25.46 0.76
N CYS A 150 -1.52 -24.34 0.34
CA CYS A 150 -2.72 -23.78 0.95
C CYS A 150 -3.97 -24.34 0.28
N GLY A 151 -4.73 -25.17 0.98
CA GLY A 151 -5.95 -25.79 0.46
C GLY A 151 -6.99 -24.78 -0.07
N TYR A 152 -7.12 -23.60 0.56
CA TYR A 152 -8.01 -22.54 0.08
C TYR A 152 -7.49 -21.86 -1.17
N CYS A 153 -6.17 -21.70 -1.31
CA CYS A 153 -5.56 -21.14 -2.52
C CYS A 153 -5.76 -22.09 -3.70
N VAL A 154 -5.53 -23.39 -3.49
CA VAL A 154 -5.77 -24.43 -4.49
C VAL A 154 -7.26 -24.47 -4.91
N ARG A 155 -8.16 -24.37 -3.93
CA ARG A 155 -9.60 -24.33 -4.22
C ARG A 155 -9.99 -23.12 -5.05
N LEU A 156 -9.51 -21.91 -4.69
CA LEU A 156 -9.77 -20.69 -5.45
C LEU A 156 -9.28 -20.85 -6.89
N HIS A 157 -8.10 -21.43 -7.09
CA HIS A 157 -7.55 -21.64 -8.43
C HIS A 157 -8.37 -22.66 -9.24
N ASN A 158 -8.81 -23.75 -8.63
CA ASN A 158 -9.69 -24.72 -9.29
C ASN A 158 -11.03 -24.11 -9.73
N GLU A 159 -11.49 -23.06 -9.04
CA GLU A 159 -12.71 -22.33 -9.37
C GLU A 159 -12.45 -21.06 -10.22
N ILE A 160 -11.22 -20.88 -10.74
CA ILE A 160 -10.79 -19.65 -11.44
C ILE A 160 -11.71 -19.29 -12.60
N SER A 161 -12.18 -20.27 -13.38
CA SER A 161 -13.08 -20.05 -14.51
C SER A 161 -14.39 -19.40 -14.11
N GLN A 162 -14.93 -19.76 -12.93
CA GLN A 162 -16.16 -19.15 -12.38
C GLN A 162 -15.92 -17.71 -11.92
N VAL A 163 -14.75 -17.45 -11.33
CA VAL A 163 -14.32 -16.12 -10.90
C VAL A 163 -14.21 -15.20 -12.12
N LEU A 164 -13.56 -15.68 -13.18
CA LEU A 164 -13.41 -14.94 -14.44
C LEU A 164 -14.77 -14.70 -15.12
N ALA A 165 -15.67 -15.70 -15.14
CA ALA A 165 -17.02 -15.55 -15.68
C ALA A 165 -17.83 -14.47 -14.95
N GLY A 166 -17.53 -14.23 -13.67
CA GLY A 166 -18.09 -13.12 -12.88
C GLY A 166 -17.52 -11.74 -13.24
N GLY A 167 -16.51 -11.66 -14.12
CA GLY A 167 -15.84 -10.42 -14.49
C GLY A 167 -14.72 -10.01 -13.51
N VAL A 168 -14.19 -10.93 -12.71
CA VAL A 168 -13.15 -10.65 -11.74
C VAL A 168 -11.78 -11.02 -12.30
N LYS A 169 -10.90 -10.03 -12.49
CA LYS A 169 -9.49 -10.24 -12.82
C LYS A 169 -8.74 -10.73 -11.57
N VAL A 170 -7.94 -11.78 -11.70
CA VAL A 170 -7.15 -12.35 -10.60
C VAL A 170 -5.67 -12.18 -10.88
N ARG A 171 -4.96 -11.54 -9.94
CA ARG A 171 -3.50 -11.38 -9.96
C ARG A 171 -2.90 -12.20 -8.83
N TYR A 172 -2.07 -13.18 -9.15
CA TYR A 172 -1.38 -14.00 -8.15
C TYR A 172 0.03 -13.48 -7.88
N LEU A 173 0.38 -13.43 -6.59
CA LEU A 173 1.72 -13.24 -6.06
C LEU A 173 2.11 -14.48 -5.27
N GLY A 174 3.29 -15.03 -5.53
CA GLY A 174 3.80 -16.19 -4.80
C GLY A 174 4.14 -15.83 -3.35
N TYR A 175 3.52 -16.51 -2.40
CA TYR A 175 3.74 -16.33 -0.96
C TYR A 175 3.85 -17.68 -0.24
N PRO A 176 5.03 -18.33 -0.28
CA PRO A 176 5.25 -19.60 0.41
C PRO A 176 5.21 -19.38 1.93
N ARG A 177 4.14 -19.80 2.60
CA ARG A 177 3.93 -19.55 4.05
C ARG A 177 4.98 -20.25 4.93
N ALA A 178 5.53 -21.37 4.46
CA ALA A 178 6.63 -22.07 5.11
C ALA A 178 8.01 -21.41 4.87
N GLY A 179 8.06 -20.30 4.12
CA GLY A 179 9.26 -19.51 3.85
C GLY A 179 10.07 -19.99 2.64
N ILE A 180 11.14 -19.24 2.39
CA ILE A 180 12.10 -19.53 1.32
C ILE A 180 12.80 -20.86 1.59
N GLY A 181 12.93 -21.71 0.56
CA GLY A 181 13.54 -23.04 0.66
C GLY A 181 12.55 -24.17 0.98
N SER A 182 11.26 -23.85 1.22
CA SER A 182 10.21 -24.86 1.39
C SER A 182 9.83 -25.54 0.06
N SER A 183 9.10 -26.66 0.14
CA SER A 183 8.50 -27.32 -1.02
C SER A 183 7.58 -26.41 -1.80
N SER A 184 6.73 -25.67 -1.11
CA SER A 184 5.86 -24.65 -1.71
C SER A 184 6.64 -23.56 -2.44
N HIS A 185 7.76 -23.07 -1.85
CA HIS A 185 8.65 -22.11 -2.52
C HIS A 185 9.20 -22.70 -3.82
N ALA A 186 9.71 -23.93 -3.81
CA ALA A 186 10.26 -24.60 -5.00
C ALA A 186 9.20 -24.74 -6.11
N THR A 187 7.96 -25.12 -5.75
CA THR A 187 6.85 -25.23 -6.68
C THR A 187 6.46 -23.88 -7.28
N LEU A 188 6.34 -22.83 -6.44
CA LEU A 188 6.05 -21.46 -6.90
C LEU A 188 7.14 -20.96 -7.86
N VAL A 189 8.42 -21.18 -7.56
CA VAL A 189 9.51 -20.84 -8.48
C VAL A 189 9.33 -21.53 -9.83
N SER A 190 8.96 -22.82 -9.84
CA SER A 190 8.74 -23.56 -11.07
C SER A 190 7.60 -22.98 -11.91
N VAL A 191 6.51 -22.55 -11.28
CA VAL A 191 5.37 -21.91 -11.93
C VAL A 191 5.78 -20.56 -12.54
N TRP A 192 6.37 -19.67 -11.74
CA TRP A 192 6.75 -18.32 -12.18
C TRP A 192 7.83 -18.31 -13.26
N CYS A 193 8.65 -19.38 -13.33
CA CYS A 193 9.73 -19.53 -14.28
C CYS A 193 9.36 -20.38 -15.51
N ALA A 194 8.13 -20.87 -15.60
CA ALA A 194 7.63 -21.56 -16.76
C ALA A 194 7.51 -20.62 -17.97
N ASP A 195 7.58 -21.18 -19.17
CA ASP A 195 7.35 -20.43 -20.42
C ASP A 195 5.93 -19.84 -20.44
N ASP A 196 4.95 -20.60 -19.93
CA ASP A 196 3.59 -20.16 -19.69
C ASP A 196 3.22 -20.36 -18.22
N PRO A 197 3.35 -19.32 -17.37
CA PRO A 197 3.01 -19.42 -15.97
C PRO A 197 1.52 -19.66 -15.68
N GLN A 198 0.62 -19.26 -16.59
CA GLN A 198 -0.82 -19.52 -16.42
C GLN A 198 -1.12 -21.01 -16.59
N GLN A 199 -0.48 -21.65 -17.55
CA GLN A 199 -0.65 -23.09 -17.77
C GLN A 199 0.06 -23.92 -16.68
N ALA A 200 1.14 -23.40 -16.11
CA ALA A 200 1.90 -24.09 -15.05
C ALA A 200 1.27 -23.98 -13.66
N MET A 201 0.33 -23.05 -13.47
CA MET A 201 -0.36 -22.81 -12.22
C MET A 201 -1.43 -23.87 -11.95
#